data_696354edeba2a778e6c93141471c58de
#
_entry.id   696354edeba2a778e6c93141471c58de
#
_cell.length_a   1.000
_cell.length_b   1.000
_cell.length_c   1.000
_cell.angle_alpha   90.00
_cell.angle_beta   90.00
_cell.angle_gamma   90.00
#
_symmetry.space_group_name_H-M   'P 1'
#
loop_
_entity.id
_entity.type
_entity.pdbx_description
1 polymer ?
#
loop_
_entity_poly.entity_id
_entity_poly.type
_entity_poly.pdbx_seq_one_letter_code
_entity_poly.pdbx_strand_id
1 'polypeptide(L)'
;MVCRTLISIALLESSLGLNNKREISLKDTSYSMFHITLNTAKKFYPTYSKMLLKYKLLNDVDFAISLAKRILKENFDYYKQKHPNKSMYQLVEMAVGAYNGGMKHNPNGAYVKKFRCVYSQVHYNE
;
A
#
# COMPACT_ATOMS: atom_id res chain seq x y z
N MET A 1 1.51 13.16 -7.11
CA MET A 1 2.11 11.81 -7.10
C MET A 1 1.48 10.90 -6.03
N VAL A 2 1.21 11.42 -4.85
CA VAL A 2 0.62 10.60 -3.76
C VAL A 2 -0.77 10.08 -4.13
N CYS A 3 -1.68 10.94 -4.57
CA CYS A 3 -3.04 10.53 -4.93
C CYS A 3 -3.05 9.54 -6.09
N ARG A 4 -2.25 9.80 -7.11
CA ARG A 4 -2.14 8.89 -8.25
C ARG A 4 -1.60 7.52 -7.83
N THR A 5 -0.62 7.49 -6.93
CA THR A 5 -0.08 6.25 -6.39
C THR A 5 -1.13 5.47 -5.60
N LEU A 6 -1.88 6.16 -4.72
CA LEU A 6 -2.93 5.52 -3.91
C LEU A 6 -4.05 4.95 -4.78
N ILE A 7 -4.49 5.69 -5.79
CA ILE A 7 -5.52 5.21 -6.72
C ILE A 7 -5.02 3.96 -7.45
N SER A 8 -3.77 3.97 -7.91
CA SER A 8 -3.18 2.83 -8.60
C SER A 8 -3.11 1.59 -7.71
N ILE A 9 -2.72 1.76 -6.45
CA ILE A 9 -2.69 0.65 -5.47
C ILE A 9 -4.10 0.12 -5.24
N ALA A 10 -5.09 1.00 -5.02
CA ALA A 10 -6.46 0.58 -4.79
C ALA A 10 -7.02 -0.21 -5.98
N LEU A 11 -6.70 0.21 -7.22
CA LEU A 11 -7.08 -0.53 -8.41
C LEU A 11 -6.46 -1.92 -8.45
N LEU A 12 -5.17 -2.03 -8.15
CA LEU A 12 -4.45 -3.31 -8.16
C LEU A 12 -4.93 -4.23 -7.05
N GLU A 13 -5.12 -3.69 -5.83
CA GLU A 13 -5.40 -4.50 -4.66
C GLU A 13 -6.87 -4.92 -4.56
N SER A 14 -7.80 -4.04 -4.87
CA SER A 14 -9.21 -4.27 -4.56
C SER A 14 -10.19 -3.84 -5.64
N SER A 15 -9.72 -3.47 -6.82
CA SER A 15 -10.57 -2.88 -7.86
C SER A 15 -11.38 -1.68 -7.30
N LEU A 16 -10.69 -0.75 -6.63
CA LEU A 16 -11.25 0.46 -6.00
C LEU A 16 -12.29 0.14 -4.92
N GLY A 17 -12.06 -0.89 -4.14
CA GLY A 17 -12.89 -1.22 -2.99
C GLY A 17 -14.01 -2.22 -3.27
N LEU A 18 -14.10 -2.75 -4.48
CA LEU A 18 -15.06 -3.80 -4.79
C LEU A 18 -14.72 -5.12 -4.09
N ASN A 19 -13.45 -5.30 -3.71
CA ASN A 19 -12.96 -6.48 -3.02
C ASN A 19 -12.07 -6.08 -1.85
N ASN A 20 -12.67 -5.71 -0.72
CA ASN A 20 -11.98 -5.12 0.44
C ASN A 20 -11.41 -6.14 1.42
N LYS A 21 -11.49 -7.43 1.12
CA LYS A 21 -10.96 -8.48 1.99
C LYS A 21 -10.15 -9.45 1.16
N ARG A 22 -8.92 -9.74 1.60
CA ARG A 22 -8.07 -10.76 0.99
C ARG A 22 -7.46 -11.64 2.07
N GLU A 23 -7.75 -12.92 2.04
CA GLU A 23 -7.15 -13.90 2.93
C GLU A 23 -5.80 -14.34 2.37
N ILE A 24 -4.73 -14.08 3.14
CA ILE A 24 -3.37 -14.43 2.76
C ILE A 24 -2.99 -15.76 3.39
N SER A 25 -3.46 -16.00 4.61
CA SER A 25 -3.25 -17.24 5.36
C SER A 25 -4.34 -17.37 6.41
N LEU A 26 -4.37 -18.51 7.13
CA LEU A 26 -5.32 -18.71 8.23
C LEU A 26 -5.16 -17.69 9.36
N LYS A 27 -3.96 -17.08 9.48
CA LYS A 27 -3.63 -16.17 10.58
C LYS A 27 -3.50 -14.71 10.15
N ASP A 28 -3.50 -14.44 8.87
CA ASP A 28 -3.29 -13.09 8.35
C ASP A 28 -4.27 -12.83 7.21
N THR A 29 -5.01 -11.74 7.35
CA THR A 29 -5.99 -11.30 6.37
C THR A 29 -5.77 -9.80 6.17
N SER A 30 -5.91 -9.33 4.95
CA SER A 30 -5.83 -7.91 4.63
C SER A 30 -7.22 -7.34 4.38
N TYR A 31 -7.40 -6.08 4.72
CA TYR A 31 -8.67 -5.38 4.67
C TYR A 31 -8.51 -4.01 4.02
N SER A 32 -9.62 -3.41 3.67
CA SER A 32 -9.78 -2.13 2.96
C SER A 32 -9.47 -2.23 1.47
N MET A 33 -9.73 -1.13 0.75
CA MET A 33 -9.39 -1.05 -0.67
C MET A 33 -7.88 -1.12 -0.92
N PHE A 34 -7.06 -0.92 0.11
CA PHE A 34 -5.60 -0.98 0.02
C PHE A 34 -5.02 -2.33 0.48
N HIS A 35 -5.88 -3.27 0.89
CA HIS A 35 -5.50 -4.60 1.40
C HIS A 35 -4.36 -4.54 2.42
N ILE A 36 -4.61 -3.82 3.51
CA ILE A 36 -3.65 -3.70 4.62
C ILE A 36 -3.86 -4.84 5.60
N THR A 37 -2.79 -5.58 5.94
CA THR A 37 -2.88 -6.67 6.91
C THR A 37 -3.05 -6.11 8.32
N LEU A 38 -3.70 -6.89 9.19
CA LEU A 38 -3.84 -6.50 10.60
C LEU A 38 -2.49 -6.42 11.30
N ASN A 39 -1.54 -7.29 10.93
CA ASN A 39 -0.20 -7.24 11.48
C ASN A 39 0.51 -5.93 11.15
N THR A 40 0.39 -5.46 9.91
CA THR A 40 0.95 -4.17 9.50
C THR A 40 0.26 -3.02 10.23
N ALA A 41 -1.08 -3.01 10.26
CA ALA A 41 -1.84 -1.98 10.97
C ALA A 41 -1.46 -1.91 12.45
N LYS A 42 -1.24 -3.07 13.08
CA LYS A 42 -0.85 -3.17 14.49
C LYS A 42 0.50 -2.52 14.78
N LYS A 43 1.43 -2.55 13.83
CA LYS A 43 2.73 -1.87 13.97
C LYS A 43 2.58 -0.36 14.09
N PHE A 44 1.63 0.23 13.39
CA PHE A 44 1.37 1.68 13.43
C PHE A 44 0.45 2.09 14.58
N TYR A 45 -0.41 1.17 15.04
CA TYR A 45 -1.37 1.40 16.12
C TYR A 45 -1.30 0.27 17.14
N PRO A 46 -0.19 0.19 17.90
CA PRO A 46 0.03 -0.97 18.80
C PRO A 46 -0.97 -1.07 19.95
N THR A 47 -1.61 0.03 20.33
CA THR A 47 -2.59 0.05 21.41
C THR A 47 -4.00 -0.35 20.96
N TYR A 48 -4.26 -0.39 19.65
CA TYR A 48 -5.56 -0.79 19.14
C TYR A 48 -5.63 -2.31 19.03
N SER A 49 -6.80 -2.88 19.40
CA SER A 49 -7.02 -4.31 19.19
C SER A 49 -7.12 -4.63 17.70
N LYS A 50 -6.86 -5.88 17.33
CA LYS A 50 -7.02 -6.32 15.94
C LYS A 50 -8.47 -6.20 15.48
N MET A 51 -9.44 -6.44 16.37
CA MET A 51 -10.86 -6.27 16.05
C MET A 51 -11.19 -4.81 15.71
N LEU A 52 -10.67 -3.86 16.49
CA LEU A 52 -10.87 -2.44 16.23
C LEU A 52 -10.21 -2.03 14.90
N LEU A 53 -9.00 -2.51 14.65
CA LEU A 53 -8.29 -2.21 13.40
C LEU A 53 -9.05 -2.76 12.19
N LYS A 54 -9.56 -3.98 12.28
CA LYS A 54 -10.39 -4.57 11.23
C LYS A 54 -11.62 -3.71 10.96
N TYR A 55 -12.33 -3.31 12.02
CA TYR A 55 -13.52 -2.46 11.89
C TYR A 55 -13.19 -1.13 11.21
N LYS A 56 -12.11 -0.47 11.65
CA LYS A 56 -11.70 0.81 11.07
C LYS A 56 -11.28 0.66 9.61
N LEU A 57 -10.52 -0.36 9.27
CA LEU A 57 -10.10 -0.60 7.88
C LEU A 57 -11.27 -0.86 6.95
N LEU A 58 -12.31 -1.53 7.42
CA LEU A 58 -13.50 -1.83 6.61
C LEU A 58 -14.50 -0.68 6.53
N ASN A 59 -14.57 0.17 7.56
CA ASN A 59 -15.67 1.13 7.70
C ASN A 59 -15.23 2.59 7.73
N ASP A 60 -13.94 2.89 7.89
CA ASP A 60 -13.41 4.25 7.96
C ASP A 60 -12.41 4.46 6.82
N VAL A 61 -12.90 5.04 5.73
CA VAL A 61 -12.09 5.26 4.52
C VAL A 61 -10.91 6.20 4.83
N ASP A 62 -11.15 7.26 5.61
CA ASP A 62 -10.09 8.21 5.95
C ASP A 62 -8.99 7.54 6.77
N PHE A 63 -9.35 6.65 7.68
CA PHE A 63 -8.38 5.84 8.41
C PHE A 63 -7.53 4.98 7.48
N ALA A 64 -8.18 4.29 6.53
CA ALA A 64 -7.48 3.43 5.57
C ALA A 64 -6.54 4.22 4.67
N ILE A 65 -6.98 5.37 4.16
CA ILE A 65 -6.15 6.26 3.34
C ILE A 65 -4.94 6.76 4.15
N SER A 66 -5.18 7.22 5.36
CA SER A 66 -4.13 7.73 6.24
C SER A 66 -3.07 6.68 6.53
N LEU A 67 -3.51 5.45 6.83
CA LEU A 67 -2.59 4.34 7.10
C LEU A 67 -1.81 3.94 5.86
N ALA A 68 -2.46 3.85 4.71
CA ALA A 68 -1.77 3.54 3.44
C ALA A 68 -0.70 4.58 3.13
N LYS A 69 -0.99 5.87 3.34
CA LYS A 69 -0.01 6.95 3.18
C LYS A 69 1.19 6.78 4.11
N ARG A 70 0.95 6.44 5.36
CA ARG A 70 2.04 6.22 6.33
C ARG A 70 2.94 5.07 5.95
N ILE A 71 2.36 3.96 5.49
CA ILE A 71 3.11 2.80 5.04
C ILE A 71 3.99 3.17 3.85
N LEU A 72 3.41 3.83 2.85
CA LEU A 72 4.13 4.26 1.65
C LEU A 72 5.24 5.24 1.98
N LYS A 73 4.97 6.22 2.87
CA LYS A 73 5.97 7.21 3.26
C LYS A 73 7.14 6.55 3.96
N GLU A 74 6.90 5.61 4.86
CA GLU A 74 7.95 4.89 5.55
C GLU A 74 8.81 4.10 4.57
N ASN A 75 8.18 3.41 3.61
CA ASN A 75 8.89 2.69 2.56
C ASN A 75 9.69 3.64 1.67
N PHE A 76 9.10 4.75 1.26
CA PHE A 76 9.77 5.75 0.42
C PHE A 76 10.99 6.34 1.12
N ASP A 77 10.86 6.73 2.39
CA ASP A 77 11.96 7.32 3.16
C ASP A 77 13.11 6.31 3.32
N TYR A 78 12.79 5.04 3.53
CA TYR A 78 13.79 3.97 3.59
C TYR A 78 14.60 3.87 2.30
N TYR A 79 13.93 3.83 1.15
CA TYR A 79 14.62 3.72 -0.14
C TYR A 79 15.36 4.99 -0.53
N LYS A 80 14.81 6.15 -0.18
CA LYS A 80 15.49 7.43 -0.43
C LYS A 80 16.81 7.50 0.33
N GLN A 81 16.85 7.02 1.55
CA GLN A 81 18.07 6.98 2.34
C GLN A 81 19.10 6.03 1.74
N LYS A 82 18.66 4.86 1.26
CA LYS A 82 19.57 3.86 0.65
C LYS A 82 19.99 4.20 -0.76
N HIS A 83 19.14 4.90 -1.51
CA HIS A 83 19.37 5.18 -2.93
C HIS A 83 19.11 6.66 -3.24
N PRO A 84 19.93 7.58 -2.68
CA PRO A 84 19.67 9.02 -2.79
C PRO A 84 19.73 9.57 -4.23
N ASN A 85 20.34 8.83 -5.16
CA ASN A 85 20.50 9.26 -6.55
C ASN A 85 19.39 8.78 -7.49
N LYS A 86 18.45 7.98 -6.99
CA LYS A 86 17.31 7.53 -7.82
C LYS A 86 16.28 8.65 -7.95
N SER A 87 15.57 8.65 -9.08
CA SER A 87 14.48 9.60 -9.31
C SER A 87 13.34 9.37 -8.32
N MET A 88 12.50 10.39 -8.15
CA MET A 88 11.33 10.27 -7.28
C MET A 88 10.41 9.13 -7.73
N TYR A 89 10.16 8.98 -9.03
CA TYR A 89 9.33 7.90 -9.53
C TYR A 89 9.94 6.52 -9.26
N GLN A 90 11.26 6.37 -9.43
CA GLN A 90 11.92 5.10 -9.12
C GLN A 90 11.76 4.74 -7.64
N LEU A 91 11.88 5.73 -6.76
CA LEU A 91 11.68 5.52 -5.33
C LEU A 91 10.23 5.17 -4.99
N VAL A 92 9.26 5.80 -5.66
CA VAL A 92 7.84 5.45 -5.51
C VAL A 92 7.60 4.01 -5.92
N GLU A 93 8.16 3.57 -7.04
CA GLU A 93 8.03 2.21 -7.52
C GLU A 93 8.59 1.20 -6.52
N MET A 94 9.74 1.51 -5.93
CA MET A 94 10.34 0.66 -4.89
C MET A 94 9.45 0.61 -3.64
N ALA A 95 8.91 1.75 -3.23
CA ALA A 95 8.01 1.83 -2.07
C ALA A 95 6.74 1.02 -2.28
N VAL A 96 6.17 1.07 -3.49
CA VAL A 96 4.98 0.31 -3.87
C VAL A 96 5.29 -1.19 -3.93
N GLY A 97 6.43 -1.56 -4.47
CA GLY A 97 6.87 -2.96 -4.47
C GLY A 97 6.98 -3.51 -3.04
N ALA A 98 7.57 -2.74 -2.13
CA ALA A 98 7.66 -3.12 -0.73
C ALA A 98 6.30 -3.15 -0.03
N TYR A 99 5.37 -2.33 -0.45
CA TYR A 99 4.00 -2.35 0.06
C TYR A 99 3.35 -3.72 -0.14
N ASN A 100 3.56 -4.32 -1.30
CA ASN A 100 3.02 -5.64 -1.64
C ASN A 100 3.90 -6.79 -1.13
N GLY A 101 5.19 -6.75 -1.41
CA GLY A 101 6.11 -7.87 -1.21
C GLY A 101 7.17 -7.68 -0.13
N GLY A 102 7.13 -6.60 0.63
CA GLY A 102 8.14 -6.29 1.65
C GLY A 102 9.44 -5.77 1.06
N MET A 103 10.42 -5.53 1.94
CA MET A 103 11.70 -4.92 1.54
C MET A 103 12.54 -5.83 0.65
N LYS A 104 12.23 -7.12 0.60
CA LYS A 104 12.92 -8.08 -0.27
C LYS A 104 12.14 -8.38 -1.55
N HIS A 105 11.20 -7.52 -1.92
CA HIS A 105 10.41 -7.73 -3.13
C HIS A 105 11.27 -7.72 -4.38
N ASN A 106 10.79 -8.40 -5.43
CA ASN A 106 11.43 -8.38 -6.74
C ASN A 106 11.10 -7.06 -7.45
N PRO A 107 12.08 -6.17 -7.73
CA PRO A 107 11.80 -4.91 -8.41
C PRO A 107 11.32 -5.07 -9.86
N ASN A 108 11.48 -6.26 -10.43
CA ASN A 108 10.97 -6.58 -11.78
C ASN A 108 9.83 -7.61 -11.73
N GLY A 109 9.21 -7.78 -10.56
CA GLY A 109 8.13 -8.73 -10.38
C GLY A 109 6.82 -8.28 -11.03
N ALA A 110 5.86 -9.21 -11.07
CA ALA A 110 4.57 -8.98 -11.72
C ALA A 110 3.80 -7.79 -11.11
N TYR A 111 3.87 -7.61 -9.80
CA TYR A 111 3.16 -6.53 -9.12
C TYR A 111 3.67 -5.16 -9.55
N VAL A 112 4.99 -4.97 -9.57
CA VAL A 112 5.61 -3.70 -9.98
C VAL A 112 5.29 -3.41 -11.45
N LYS A 113 5.32 -4.41 -12.31
CA LYS A 113 4.96 -4.26 -13.73
C LYS A 113 3.50 -3.83 -13.90
N LYS A 114 2.60 -4.45 -13.15
CA LYS A 114 1.17 -4.05 -13.14
C LYS A 114 0.99 -2.63 -12.63
N PHE A 115 1.73 -2.26 -11.59
CA PHE A 115 1.69 -0.90 -11.05
C PHE A 115 2.10 0.12 -12.11
N ARG A 116 3.20 -0.12 -12.84
CA ARG A 116 3.64 0.78 -13.93
C ARG A 116 2.54 0.99 -14.95
N CYS A 117 1.89 -0.10 -15.37
CA CYS A 117 0.82 -0.04 -16.36
C CYS A 117 -0.37 0.77 -15.84
N VAL A 118 -0.84 0.47 -14.64
CA VAL A 118 -2.00 1.18 -14.05
C VAL A 118 -1.66 2.65 -13.81
N TYR A 119 -0.49 2.93 -13.26
CA TYR A 119 -0.06 4.29 -12.95
C TYR A 119 -0.03 5.16 -14.21
N SER A 120 0.43 4.61 -15.35
CA SER A 120 0.46 5.34 -16.62
C SER A 120 -0.93 5.69 -17.13
N GLN A 121 -1.97 4.96 -16.72
CA GLN A 121 -3.35 5.16 -17.15
C GLN A 121 -4.18 6.00 -16.17
N VAL A 122 -3.71 6.19 -14.93
CA VAL A 122 -4.40 7.01 -13.94
C VAL A 122 -4.03 8.47 -14.16
N HIS A 123 -5.02 9.30 -14.45
CA HIS A 123 -4.86 10.74 -14.63
C HIS A 123 -5.49 11.48 -13.46
N TYR A 124 -4.66 12.14 -12.68
CA TYR A 124 -5.10 12.91 -11.52
C TYR A 124 -4.24 14.17 -11.40
N ASN A 125 -4.90 15.31 -11.41
CA ASN A 125 -4.26 16.61 -11.24
C ASN A 125 -4.14 16.91 -9.75
N GLU A 126 -2.93 16.92 -9.24
CA GLU A 126 -2.65 17.19 -7.83
C GLU A 126 -2.41 18.68 -7.56
#